data_9ef4a6fd50d9b2c39654f295f8175b21
#
_entry.id   9ef4a6fd50d9b2c39654f295f8175b21
#
_cell.length_a   1.000
_cell.length_b   1.000
_cell.length_c   1.000
_cell.angle_alpha   90.00
_cell.angle_beta   90.00
_cell.angle_gamma   90.00
#
_symmetry.space_group_name_H-M   'P 1'
#
loop_
_entity.id
_entity.type
_entity.pdbx_description
1 polymer ?
#
loop_
_entity_poly.entity_id
_entity_poly.type
_entity_poly.pdbx_seq_one_letter_code
_entity_poly.pdbx_strand_id
1 'polypeptide(L)'
;MSGESSIQRFAEGLRYGGRLTAAVRILLGLLFAFSGILKMVDIEAFGSAIAMYDILPSDLVPYAAVFVPALELVIGLCLAIGWRTRPASCLGLLLMIAFTLFIAVNVARGRRFDCGCFRTETFGFSIEQDVGPVAIVRNIVLSAGFALVFAAKRHLVSLEHTVEKIRLKHLRKARYE
;
A
#
# COMPACT_ATOMS: atom_id res chain seq x y z
N MET A 1 35.17 -12.01 -25.55
CA MET A 1 33.78 -11.94 -26.02
C MET A 1 32.72 -12.45 -25.02
N SER A 2 33.07 -13.13 -23.90
CA SER A 2 32.09 -13.64 -22.92
C SER A 2 31.66 -12.65 -21.81
N GLY A 3 32.44 -11.61 -21.57
CA GLY A 3 32.14 -10.62 -20.49
C GLY A 3 31.02 -9.63 -20.81
N GLU A 4 30.90 -9.18 -22.07
CA GLU A 4 29.88 -8.20 -22.49
C GLU A 4 28.46 -8.75 -22.41
N SER A 5 28.26 -10.03 -22.72
CA SER A 5 26.94 -10.67 -22.65
C SER A 5 26.45 -10.85 -21.20
N SER A 6 27.36 -10.99 -20.24
CA SER A 6 27.02 -11.10 -18.81
C SER A 6 26.63 -9.74 -18.20
N ILE A 7 27.34 -8.69 -18.59
CA ILE A 7 27.05 -7.31 -18.14
C ILE A 7 25.71 -6.83 -18.73
N GLN A 8 25.44 -7.13 -20.02
CA GLN A 8 24.17 -6.80 -20.65
C GLN A 8 22.99 -7.51 -20.00
N ARG A 9 23.09 -8.82 -19.72
CA ARG A 9 22.05 -9.59 -19.01
C ARG A 9 21.82 -9.08 -17.59
N PHE A 10 22.87 -8.70 -16.86
CA PHE A 10 22.76 -8.10 -15.55
C PHE A 10 22.07 -6.73 -15.59
N ALA A 11 22.42 -5.88 -16.57
CA ALA A 11 21.79 -4.58 -16.77
C ALA A 11 20.31 -4.70 -17.18
N GLU A 12 19.96 -5.68 -18.00
CA GLU A 12 18.59 -5.99 -18.38
C GLU A 12 17.79 -6.48 -17.16
N GLY A 13 18.32 -7.40 -16.37
CA GLY A 13 17.69 -7.87 -15.13
C GLY A 13 17.42 -6.73 -14.13
N LEU A 14 18.34 -5.77 -14.00
CA LEU A 14 18.14 -4.57 -13.18
C LEU A 14 17.04 -3.64 -13.75
N ARG A 15 16.91 -3.53 -15.06
CA ARG A 15 15.87 -2.73 -15.73
C ARG A 15 14.49 -3.37 -15.60
N TYR A 16 14.38 -4.69 -15.76
CA TYR A 16 13.14 -5.44 -15.58
C TYR A 16 12.69 -5.41 -14.12
N GLY A 17 13.58 -5.67 -13.17
CA GLY A 17 13.28 -5.59 -11.74
C GLY A 17 12.78 -4.19 -11.31
N GLY A 18 13.37 -3.13 -11.85
CA GLY A 18 12.94 -1.76 -11.56
C GLY A 18 11.56 -1.40 -12.15
N ARG A 19 11.22 -1.91 -13.34
CA ARG A 19 9.90 -1.70 -13.97
C ARG A 19 8.81 -2.48 -13.24
N LEU A 20 9.06 -3.74 -12.89
CA LEU A 20 8.14 -4.56 -12.11
C LEU A 20 7.84 -3.91 -10.75
N THR A 21 8.87 -3.49 -10.04
CA THR A 21 8.71 -2.81 -8.74
C THR A 21 7.92 -1.49 -8.88
N ALA A 22 8.14 -0.73 -9.95
CA ALA A 22 7.37 0.48 -10.22
C ALA A 22 5.89 0.16 -10.50
N ALA A 23 5.61 -0.88 -11.29
CA ALA A 23 4.24 -1.33 -11.56
C ALA A 23 3.53 -1.80 -10.28
N VAL A 24 4.18 -2.64 -9.47
CA VAL A 24 3.64 -3.10 -8.17
C VAL A 24 3.38 -1.92 -7.24
N ARG A 25 4.30 -0.97 -7.16
CA ARG A 25 4.15 0.24 -6.34
C ARG A 25 2.94 1.07 -6.75
N ILE A 26 2.79 1.34 -8.05
CA ILE A 26 1.66 2.13 -8.56
C ILE A 26 0.34 1.40 -8.31
N LEU A 27 0.30 0.10 -8.56
CA LEU A 27 -0.89 -0.72 -8.33
C LEU A 27 -1.30 -0.71 -6.86
N LEU A 28 -0.35 -0.95 -5.94
CA LEU A 28 -0.59 -0.88 -4.49
C LEU A 28 -1.04 0.53 -4.08
N GLY A 29 -0.41 1.56 -4.63
CA GLY A 29 -0.78 2.96 -4.38
C GLY A 29 -2.22 3.27 -4.77
N LEU A 30 -2.62 2.86 -5.97
CA LEU A 30 -3.99 3.05 -6.45
C LEU A 30 -5.01 2.24 -5.64
N LEU A 31 -4.70 0.98 -5.30
CA LEU A 31 -5.57 0.15 -4.47
C LEU A 31 -5.78 0.75 -3.09
N PHE A 32 -4.71 1.26 -2.45
CA PHE A 32 -4.81 1.88 -1.13
C PHE A 32 -5.54 3.22 -1.17
N ALA A 33 -5.24 4.07 -2.15
CA ALA A 33 -5.95 5.34 -2.32
C ALA A 33 -7.46 5.09 -2.54
N PHE A 34 -7.80 4.14 -3.40
CA PHE A 34 -9.19 3.77 -3.67
C PHE A 34 -9.89 3.20 -2.42
N SER A 35 -9.23 2.27 -1.70
CA SER A 35 -9.74 1.74 -0.44
C SER A 35 -9.98 2.83 0.60
N GLY A 36 -9.03 3.75 0.76
CA GLY A 36 -9.16 4.88 1.68
C GLY A 36 -10.34 5.79 1.32
N ILE A 37 -10.51 6.11 0.03
CA ILE A 37 -11.65 6.92 -0.45
C ILE A 37 -12.97 6.24 -0.14
N LEU A 38 -13.12 4.95 -0.45
CA LEU A 38 -14.36 4.20 -0.20
C LEU A 38 -14.77 4.24 1.27
N LYS A 39 -13.80 4.03 2.18
CA LYS A 39 -14.04 4.09 3.63
C LYS A 39 -14.34 5.50 4.13
N MET A 40 -13.80 6.53 3.49
CA MET A 40 -14.10 7.93 3.83
C MET A 40 -15.51 8.35 3.38
N VAL A 41 -16.01 7.77 2.29
CA VAL A 41 -17.38 8.04 1.81
C VAL A 41 -18.42 7.49 2.79
N ASP A 42 -18.14 6.36 3.44
CA ASP A 42 -19.04 5.75 4.42
C ASP A 42 -18.28 5.41 5.72
N ILE A 43 -17.96 6.48 6.46
CA ILE A 43 -17.22 6.38 7.73
C ILE A 43 -18.02 5.62 8.79
N GLU A 44 -19.35 5.76 8.80
CA GLU A 44 -20.21 5.09 9.79
C GLU A 44 -20.23 3.58 9.57
N ALA A 45 -20.35 3.14 8.34
CA ALA A 45 -20.29 1.74 8.00
C ALA A 45 -18.90 1.13 8.29
N PHE A 46 -17.82 1.87 8.01
CA PHE A 46 -16.47 1.41 8.36
C PHE A 46 -16.26 1.38 9.88
N GLY A 47 -16.77 2.37 10.62
CA GLY A 47 -16.75 2.37 12.09
C GLY A 47 -17.49 1.18 12.68
N SER A 48 -18.65 0.84 12.14
CA SER A 48 -19.43 -0.33 12.54
C SER A 48 -18.66 -1.64 12.27
N ALA A 49 -17.98 -1.73 11.12
CA ALA A 49 -17.12 -2.87 10.81
C ALA A 49 -15.96 -2.99 11.82
N ILE A 50 -15.30 -1.88 12.20
CA ILE A 50 -14.24 -1.89 13.23
C ILE A 50 -14.80 -2.38 14.57
N ALA A 51 -15.99 -1.92 14.98
CA ALA A 51 -16.62 -2.33 16.23
C ALA A 51 -16.91 -3.84 16.26
N MET A 52 -17.27 -4.45 15.13
CA MET A 52 -17.50 -5.90 15.04
C MET A 52 -16.26 -6.74 15.33
N TYR A 53 -15.05 -6.20 15.11
CA TYR A 53 -13.81 -6.91 15.46
C TYR A 53 -13.64 -7.09 16.97
N ASP A 54 -14.28 -6.25 17.79
CA ASP A 54 -14.25 -6.33 19.27
C ASP A 54 -12.81 -6.45 19.84
N ILE A 55 -11.93 -5.63 19.29
CA ILE A 55 -10.51 -5.55 19.67
C ILE A 55 -10.19 -4.16 20.23
N LEU A 56 -10.84 -3.11 19.69
CA LEU A 56 -10.69 -1.74 20.15
C LEU A 56 -11.78 -1.40 21.18
N PRO A 57 -11.44 -0.63 22.23
CA PRO A 57 -12.44 0.02 23.09
C PRO A 57 -13.39 0.88 22.25
N SER A 58 -14.68 0.89 22.63
CA SER A 58 -15.73 1.64 21.91
C SER A 58 -15.39 3.10 21.68
N ASP A 59 -14.72 3.72 22.65
CA ASP A 59 -14.34 5.15 22.61
C ASP A 59 -13.26 5.44 21.54
N LEU A 60 -12.49 4.45 21.13
CA LEU A 60 -11.44 4.58 20.11
C LEU A 60 -11.94 4.29 18.69
N VAL A 61 -13.08 3.62 18.54
CA VAL A 61 -13.65 3.26 17.25
C VAL A 61 -13.88 4.48 16.34
N PRO A 62 -14.48 5.61 16.78
CA PRO A 62 -14.69 6.77 15.94
C PRO A 62 -13.38 7.37 15.41
N TYR A 63 -12.34 7.41 16.24
CA TYR A 63 -11.02 7.91 15.84
C TYR A 63 -10.37 6.98 14.81
N ALA A 64 -10.44 5.68 15.01
CA ALA A 64 -9.91 4.70 14.06
C ALA A 64 -10.65 4.76 12.72
N ALA A 65 -11.97 4.96 12.74
CA ALA A 65 -12.80 5.07 11.54
C ALA A 65 -12.42 6.25 10.64
N VAL A 66 -11.90 7.32 11.20
CA VAL A 66 -11.41 8.49 10.44
C VAL A 66 -9.93 8.35 10.10
N PHE A 67 -9.10 7.96 11.08
CA PHE A 67 -7.65 8.01 10.92
C PHE A 67 -7.12 6.92 9.98
N VAL A 68 -7.69 5.72 10.02
CA VAL A 68 -7.24 4.60 9.18
C VAL A 68 -7.45 4.87 7.69
N PRO A 69 -8.65 5.29 7.22
CA PRO A 69 -8.84 5.63 5.81
C PRO A 69 -8.00 6.81 5.34
N ALA A 70 -7.83 7.84 6.19
CA ALA A 70 -6.95 8.96 5.87
C ALA A 70 -5.49 8.51 5.68
N LEU A 71 -5.01 7.63 6.56
CA LEU A 71 -3.67 7.05 6.46
C LEU A 71 -3.53 6.19 5.19
N GLU A 72 -4.51 5.35 4.86
CA GLU A 72 -4.53 4.56 3.62
C GLU A 72 -4.44 5.46 2.38
N LEU A 73 -5.23 6.55 2.35
CA LEU A 73 -5.21 7.51 1.24
C LEU A 73 -3.84 8.17 1.08
N VAL A 74 -3.24 8.65 2.17
CA VAL A 74 -1.90 9.28 2.15
C VAL A 74 -0.83 8.28 1.69
N ILE A 75 -0.82 7.07 2.24
CA ILE A 75 0.10 5.99 1.82
C ILE A 75 -0.10 5.70 0.32
N GLY A 76 -1.35 5.56 -0.12
CA GLY A 76 -1.70 5.27 -1.50
C GLY A 76 -1.20 6.34 -2.46
N LEU A 77 -1.44 7.62 -2.15
CA LEU A 77 -0.96 8.76 -2.95
C LEU A 77 0.58 8.83 -2.98
N CYS A 78 1.24 8.67 -1.83
CA CYS A 78 2.71 8.66 -1.77
C CYS A 78 3.32 7.57 -2.64
N LEU A 79 2.74 6.37 -2.64
CA LEU A 79 3.19 5.26 -3.47
C LEU A 79 2.88 5.49 -4.95
N ALA A 80 1.68 5.93 -5.31
CA ALA A 80 1.28 6.16 -6.70
C ALA A 80 2.19 7.21 -7.37
N ILE A 81 2.40 8.35 -6.69
CA ILE A 81 3.23 9.45 -7.17
C ILE A 81 4.73 9.09 -7.08
N GLY A 82 5.11 8.19 -6.17
CA GLY A 82 6.51 7.83 -5.92
C GLY A 82 7.24 8.82 -5.02
N TRP A 83 6.50 9.43 -4.09
CA TRP A 83 7.09 10.33 -3.08
C TRP A 83 7.26 9.58 -1.77
N ARG A 84 8.47 9.65 -1.18
CA ARG A 84 8.82 8.95 0.08
C ARG A 84 8.36 7.49 0.10
N THR A 85 8.65 6.77 -0.96
CA THR A 85 8.15 5.41 -1.19
C THR A 85 8.53 4.42 -0.09
N ARG A 86 9.73 4.55 0.50
CA ARG A 86 10.18 3.67 1.59
C ARG A 86 9.35 3.83 2.87
N PRO A 87 9.22 5.04 3.48
CA PRO A 87 8.37 5.18 4.66
C PRO A 87 6.90 4.84 4.37
N ALA A 88 6.37 5.21 3.19
CA ALA A 88 5.01 4.87 2.80
C ALA A 88 4.79 3.35 2.71
N SER A 89 5.73 2.62 2.09
CA SER A 89 5.64 1.15 2.02
C SER A 89 5.81 0.47 3.38
N CYS A 90 6.64 1.02 4.26
CA CYS A 90 6.78 0.52 5.63
C CYS A 90 5.47 0.68 6.41
N LEU A 91 4.86 1.87 6.37
CA LEU A 91 3.57 2.12 7.02
C LEU A 91 2.45 1.25 6.45
N GLY A 92 2.40 1.09 5.11
CA GLY A 92 1.44 0.20 4.46
C GLY A 92 1.62 -1.25 4.88
N LEU A 93 2.85 -1.73 5.00
CA LEU A 93 3.16 -3.07 5.49
C LEU A 93 2.69 -3.26 6.94
N LEU A 94 2.99 -2.31 7.83
CA LEU A 94 2.55 -2.35 9.22
C LEU A 94 1.02 -2.37 9.33
N LEU A 95 0.34 -1.55 8.54
CA LEU A 95 -1.13 -1.50 8.49
C LEU A 95 -1.71 -2.83 8.02
N MET A 96 -1.13 -3.45 6.98
CA MET A 96 -1.55 -4.76 6.49
C MET A 96 -1.33 -5.88 7.51
N ILE A 97 -0.21 -5.85 8.23
CA ILE A 97 0.06 -6.80 9.32
C ILE A 97 -0.99 -6.65 10.42
N ALA A 98 -1.28 -5.41 10.84
CA ALA A 98 -2.30 -5.14 11.86
C ALA A 98 -3.68 -5.68 11.44
N PHE A 99 -4.12 -5.39 10.22
CA PHE A 99 -5.39 -5.92 9.69
C PHE A 99 -5.39 -7.45 9.60
N THR A 100 -4.29 -8.05 9.18
CA THR A 100 -4.18 -9.51 9.11
C THR A 100 -4.30 -10.14 10.49
N LEU A 101 -3.67 -9.56 11.51
CA LEU A 101 -3.78 -10.01 12.89
C LEU A 101 -5.22 -9.89 13.42
N PHE A 102 -5.89 -8.78 13.15
CA PHE A 102 -7.29 -8.59 13.56
C PHE A 102 -8.22 -9.61 12.90
N ILE A 103 -8.05 -9.87 11.61
CA ILE A 103 -8.79 -10.91 10.91
C ILE A 103 -8.47 -12.29 11.48
N ALA A 104 -7.20 -12.62 11.68
CA ALA A 104 -6.79 -13.93 12.19
C ALA A 104 -7.35 -14.21 13.58
N VAL A 105 -7.34 -13.23 14.50
CA VAL A 105 -7.95 -13.34 15.84
C VAL A 105 -9.45 -13.62 15.75
N ASN A 106 -10.16 -12.93 14.84
CA ASN A 106 -11.60 -13.12 14.70
C ASN A 106 -11.96 -14.45 14.04
N VAL A 107 -11.17 -14.88 13.05
CA VAL A 107 -11.31 -16.24 12.46
C VAL A 107 -11.08 -17.31 13.52
N ALA A 108 -10.06 -17.16 14.37
CA ALA A 108 -9.81 -18.09 15.48
C ALA A 108 -10.93 -18.09 16.53
N ARG A 109 -11.64 -16.96 16.72
CA ARG A 109 -12.84 -16.87 17.57
C ARG A 109 -14.10 -17.43 16.91
N GLY A 110 -14.03 -17.95 15.68
CA GLY A 110 -15.18 -18.46 14.94
C GLY A 110 -16.17 -17.39 14.47
N ARG A 111 -15.80 -16.12 14.52
CA ARG A 111 -16.64 -15.00 14.08
C ARG A 111 -16.57 -14.88 12.56
N ARG A 112 -17.73 -14.71 11.90
CA ARG A 112 -17.85 -14.43 10.47
C ARG A 112 -18.64 -13.15 10.28
N PHE A 113 -18.06 -12.13 9.68
CA PHE A 113 -18.69 -10.86 9.30
C PHE A 113 -17.92 -10.22 8.14
N ASP A 114 -18.48 -9.20 7.52
CA ASP A 114 -17.80 -8.46 6.47
C ASP A 114 -16.58 -7.71 7.03
N CYS A 115 -15.41 -7.89 6.42
CA CYS A 115 -14.17 -7.26 6.88
C CYS A 115 -14.15 -5.72 6.68
N GLY A 116 -15.11 -5.15 5.96
CA GLY A 116 -15.20 -3.71 5.70
C GLY A 116 -14.06 -3.13 4.86
N CYS A 117 -13.19 -4.00 4.29
CA CYS A 117 -12.00 -3.53 3.55
C CYS A 117 -12.36 -2.86 2.22
N PHE A 118 -13.38 -3.37 1.51
CA PHE A 118 -13.88 -2.84 0.24
C PHE A 118 -15.40 -2.95 0.21
N ARG A 119 -16.10 -2.04 0.84
CA ARG A 119 -17.55 -1.95 0.73
C ARG A 119 -17.90 -1.23 -0.56
N THR A 120 -18.37 -1.97 -1.55
CA THR A 120 -18.76 -1.44 -2.86
C THR A 120 -20.27 -1.31 -3.02
N GLU A 121 -21.05 -1.57 -1.98
CA GLU A 121 -22.51 -1.46 -1.99
C GLU A 121 -22.98 -0.07 -2.43
N THR A 122 -22.25 0.97 -2.05
CA THR A 122 -22.51 2.36 -2.46
C THR A 122 -22.44 2.57 -3.99
N PHE A 123 -21.76 1.66 -4.71
CA PHE A 123 -21.63 1.70 -6.17
C PHE A 123 -22.43 0.59 -6.89
N GLY A 124 -23.34 -0.10 -6.18
CA GLY A 124 -24.20 -1.14 -6.76
C GLY A 124 -23.50 -2.48 -7.03
N PHE A 125 -22.31 -2.71 -6.54
CA PHE A 125 -21.60 -3.98 -6.63
C PHE A 125 -21.39 -4.55 -5.23
N SER A 126 -22.05 -5.67 -4.92
CA SER A 126 -21.86 -6.39 -3.65
C SER A 126 -20.72 -7.38 -3.82
N ILE A 127 -19.49 -6.95 -3.48
CA ILE A 127 -18.38 -7.89 -3.27
C ILE A 127 -18.41 -8.26 -1.79
N GLU A 128 -19.10 -9.34 -1.48
CA GLU A 128 -19.18 -9.90 -0.14
C GLU A 128 -17.77 -10.35 0.28
N GLN A 129 -17.16 -9.65 1.24
CA GLN A 129 -15.81 -9.92 1.72
C GLN A 129 -15.85 -10.40 3.16
N ASP A 130 -16.26 -11.63 3.32
CA ASP A 130 -16.24 -12.33 4.61
C ASP A 130 -14.85 -12.31 5.26
N VAL A 131 -14.84 -12.09 6.57
CA VAL A 131 -13.69 -12.39 7.42
C VAL A 131 -13.43 -13.89 7.34
N GLY A 132 -12.48 -14.29 6.51
CA GLY A 132 -12.19 -15.68 6.22
C GLY A 132 -10.77 -15.88 5.69
N PRO A 133 -10.40 -17.13 5.37
CA PRO A 133 -9.06 -17.45 4.89
C PRO A 133 -8.69 -16.70 3.60
N VAL A 134 -9.66 -16.37 2.76
CA VAL A 134 -9.45 -15.59 1.53
C VAL A 134 -8.95 -14.17 1.84
N ALA A 135 -9.51 -13.51 2.86
CA ALA A 135 -9.06 -12.19 3.29
C ALA A 135 -7.61 -12.22 3.82
N ILE A 136 -7.25 -13.28 4.54
CA ILE A 136 -5.87 -13.48 5.03
C ILE A 136 -4.91 -13.65 3.86
N VAL A 137 -5.22 -14.51 2.88
CA VAL A 137 -4.37 -14.73 1.69
C VAL A 137 -4.19 -13.43 0.91
N ARG A 138 -5.27 -12.69 0.66
CA ARG A 138 -5.21 -11.38 0.01
C ARG A 138 -4.26 -10.43 0.74
N ASN A 139 -4.38 -10.32 2.05
CA ASN A 139 -3.56 -9.42 2.84
C ASN A 139 -2.09 -9.86 2.88
N ILE A 140 -1.80 -11.17 2.87
CA ILE A 140 -0.44 -11.69 2.75
C ILE A 140 0.17 -11.28 1.39
N VAL A 141 -0.57 -11.42 0.30
CA VAL A 141 -0.11 -11.02 -1.04
C VAL A 141 0.17 -9.51 -1.10
N LEU A 142 -0.72 -8.68 -0.54
CA LEU A 142 -0.51 -7.24 -0.45
C LEU A 142 0.71 -6.89 0.42
N SER A 143 0.88 -7.57 1.56
CA SER A 143 2.05 -7.40 2.44
C SER A 143 3.35 -7.75 1.73
N ALA A 144 3.38 -8.84 0.95
CA ALA A 144 4.53 -9.20 0.12
C ALA A 144 4.85 -8.13 -0.92
N GLY A 145 3.83 -7.54 -1.53
CA GLY A 145 3.98 -6.40 -2.45
C GLY A 145 4.60 -5.17 -1.76
N PHE A 146 4.14 -4.79 -0.56
CA PHE A 146 4.73 -3.71 0.23
C PHE A 146 6.18 -4.01 0.64
N ALA A 147 6.47 -5.24 1.06
CA ALA A 147 7.82 -5.67 1.41
C ALA A 147 8.76 -5.59 0.20
N LEU A 148 8.30 -5.99 -0.98
CA LEU A 148 9.05 -5.87 -2.24
C LEU A 148 9.36 -4.42 -2.57
N VAL A 149 8.38 -3.52 -2.48
CA VAL A 149 8.57 -2.07 -2.71
C VAL A 149 9.53 -1.48 -1.68
N PHE A 150 9.41 -1.86 -0.40
CA PHE A 150 10.30 -1.41 0.67
C PHE A 150 11.76 -1.85 0.45
N ALA A 151 11.98 -3.10 0.04
CA ALA A 151 13.30 -3.68 -0.21
C ALA A 151 13.97 -3.15 -1.48
N ALA A 152 13.20 -2.56 -2.40
CA ALA A 152 13.73 -2.07 -3.66
C ALA A 152 14.70 -0.91 -3.45
N LYS A 153 15.93 -1.05 -3.96
CA LYS A 153 17.00 -0.05 -3.82
C LYS A 153 16.82 1.15 -4.77
N ARG A 154 16.12 0.99 -5.91
CA ARG A 154 15.90 2.03 -6.91
C ARG A 154 14.48 1.97 -7.45
N HIS A 155 13.79 3.09 -7.41
CA HIS A 155 12.50 3.28 -8.08
C HIS A 155 12.74 4.06 -9.38
N LEU A 156 12.63 3.39 -10.54
CA LEU A 156 12.93 3.99 -11.85
C LEU A 156 11.98 5.15 -12.23
N VAL A 157 10.78 5.16 -11.68
CA VAL A 157 9.78 6.20 -11.89
C VAL A 157 9.38 6.73 -10.51
N SER A 158 10.04 7.78 -10.06
CA SER A 158 9.78 8.41 -8.76
C SER A 158 10.02 9.91 -8.88
N LEU A 159 9.16 10.70 -8.25
CA LEU A 159 9.38 12.15 -8.12
C LEU A 159 10.72 12.46 -7.46
N GLU A 160 11.14 11.66 -6.48
CA GLU A 160 12.44 11.82 -5.82
C GLU A 160 13.60 11.81 -6.82
N HIS A 161 13.58 10.87 -7.79
CA HIS A 161 14.63 10.78 -8.81
C HIS A 161 14.61 11.98 -9.79
N THR A 162 13.42 12.50 -10.06
CA THR A 162 13.26 13.68 -10.95
C THR A 162 13.73 14.94 -10.23
N VAL A 163 13.35 15.13 -8.99
CA VAL A 163 13.77 16.27 -8.15
C VAL A 163 15.29 16.26 -7.92
N GLU A 164 15.87 15.09 -7.64
CA GLU A 164 17.31 14.95 -7.49
C GLU A 164 18.08 15.29 -8.75
N LYS A 165 17.61 14.84 -9.91
CA LYS A 165 18.20 15.22 -11.21
C LYS A 165 18.15 16.73 -11.46
N ILE A 166 17.04 17.38 -11.15
CA ILE A 166 16.88 18.81 -11.29
C ILE A 166 17.86 19.54 -10.36
N ARG A 167 17.92 19.11 -9.09
CA ARG A 167 18.83 19.67 -8.07
C ARG A 167 20.30 19.55 -8.49
N LEU A 168 20.71 18.38 -8.98
CA LEU A 168 22.08 18.17 -9.44
C LEU A 168 22.42 19.02 -10.68
N LYS A 169 21.43 19.23 -11.56
CA LYS A 169 21.59 20.10 -12.73
C LYS A 169 21.81 21.56 -12.33
N HIS A 170 21.07 22.04 -11.32
CA HIS A 170 21.25 23.40 -10.79
C HIS A 170 22.59 23.56 -10.07
N LEU A 171 23.00 22.60 -9.25
CA LEU A 171 24.30 22.64 -8.55
C LEU A 171 25.48 22.60 -9.53
N ARG A 172 25.35 21.85 -10.65
CA ARG A 172 26.36 21.82 -11.70
C ARG A 172 26.46 23.17 -12.41
N LYS A 173 25.31 23.81 -12.71
CA LYS A 173 25.30 25.12 -13.35
C LYS A 173 25.96 26.20 -12.47
N ALA A 174 25.63 26.25 -11.17
CA ALA A 174 26.20 27.18 -10.21
C ALA A 174 27.72 27.00 -9.94
N ARG A 175 28.32 25.87 -10.36
CA ARG A 175 29.76 25.63 -10.22
C ARG A 175 30.56 26.17 -11.43
N TYR A 176 29.92 26.43 -12.54
CA TYR A 176 30.54 26.92 -13.77
C TYR A 176 30.28 28.42 -14.05
N GLU A 177 29.48 29.09 -13.21
CA GLU A 177 29.33 30.56 -13.10
C GLU A 177 30.23 31.10 -11.98
#